data_729dd51ea208a02a8b5e6e6978450c75
#
_entry.id   729dd51ea208a02a8b5e6e6978450c75
#
_cell.length_a   1.000
_cell.length_b   1.000
_cell.length_c   1.000
_cell.angle_alpha   90.00
_cell.angle_beta   90.00
_cell.angle_gamma   90.00
#
_symmetry.space_group_name_H-M   'P 1'
#
loop_
_entity.id
_entity.type
_entity.pdbx_description
1 polymer ?
#
loop_
_entity_poly.entity_id
_entity_poly.type
_entity_poly.pdbx_seq_one_letter_code
_entity_poly.pdbx_strand_id
1 'polypeptide(L)'
;ETIVLCEAAGYNNIFVETVGVGQSETAVHSMVDFFLLIQLAGTGDELQGIKRGIMEMADGIVINKADGDNLERARLAATQFRNALHLFPAPESGWTPQVLTYSGFYNLGVKEVWDMVYKYIDFVKDNGYFEYRRNEQSKYWMYETINEQLRDSFYHNPQIEAMLTGKEKQVLQGNLTSFVAAKNLLDTYFAELKK
;
A
#
# COMPACT_ATOMS: atom_id res chain seq x y z
N GLU A 1 12.54 4.72 3.76
CA GLU A 1 13.61 5.37 4.55
C GLU A 1 13.03 6.16 5.76
N THR A 2 11.99 7.00 5.59
CA THR A 2 11.43 7.83 6.68
C THR A 2 10.99 7.02 7.91
N ILE A 3 10.37 5.85 7.73
CA ILE A 3 9.96 4.96 8.83
C ILE A 3 11.18 4.53 9.66
N VAL A 4 12.25 4.11 8.98
CA VAL A 4 13.50 3.69 9.65
C VAL A 4 14.13 4.84 10.44
N LEU A 5 14.08 6.07 9.91
CA LEU A 5 14.55 7.26 10.63
C LEU A 5 13.69 7.56 11.87
N CYS A 6 12.37 7.39 11.78
CA CYS A 6 11.47 7.54 12.92
C CYS A 6 11.75 6.48 14.00
N GLU A 7 11.94 5.21 13.62
CA GLU A 7 12.30 4.13 14.53
C GLU A 7 13.66 4.42 15.23
N ALA A 8 14.67 4.84 14.46
CA ALA A 8 15.97 5.23 15.00
C ALA A 8 15.91 6.43 15.96
N ALA A 9 14.94 7.33 15.74
CA ALA A 9 14.67 8.47 16.64
C ALA A 9 13.88 8.08 17.89
N GLY A 10 13.48 6.80 18.04
CA GLY A 10 12.81 6.27 19.22
C GLY A 10 11.28 6.36 19.18
N TYR A 11 10.67 6.59 18.03
CA TYR A 11 9.21 6.55 17.90
C TYR A 11 8.72 5.11 17.88
N ASN A 12 7.85 4.76 18.83
CA ASN A 12 7.29 3.41 18.95
C ASN A 12 6.05 3.18 18.08
N ASN A 13 5.36 4.26 17.69
CA ASN A 13 4.19 4.22 16.85
C ASN A 13 4.34 5.24 15.71
N ILE A 14 4.25 4.75 14.48
CA ILE A 14 4.43 5.54 13.26
C ILE A 14 3.19 5.34 12.40
N PHE A 15 2.49 6.42 12.09
CA PHE A 15 1.31 6.40 11.21
C PHE A 15 1.72 6.79 9.80
N VAL A 16 1.34 5.96 8.84
CA VAL A 16 1.44 6.25 7.42
C VAL A 16 0.03 6.41 6.86
N GLU A 17 -0.34 7.64 6.53
CA GLU A 17 -1.65 7.96 5.97
C GLU A 17 -1.58 8.07 4.45
N THR A 18 -2.59 7.56 3.77
CA THR A 18 -2.80 7.74 2.33
C THR A 18 -4.07 8.53 2.06
N VAL A 19 -4.06 9.35 1.03
CA VAL A 19 -5.23 10.14 0.62
C VAL A 19 -6.27 9.38 -0.22
N GLY A 20 -6.11 8.06 -0.36
CA GLY A 20 -7.06 7.20 -1.07
C GLY A 20 -7.06 7.36 -2.59
N VAL A 21 -6.00 7.92 -3.19
CA VAL A 21 -5.85 8.07 -4.64
C VAL A 21 -4.55 7.45 -5.13
N GLY A 22 -4.55 6.86 -6.33
CA GLY A 22 -3.34 6.50 -7.06
C GLY A 22 -2.70 5.15 -6.73
N GLN A 23 -3.41 4.18 -6.18
CA GLN A 23 -2.88 2.83 -5.82
C GLN A 23 -1.74 2.84 -4.77
N SER A 24 -1.66 3.92 -3.97
CA SER A 24 -0.69 4.04 -2.87
C SER A 24 -0.92 3.01 -1.76
N GLU A 25 -2.09 2.39 -1.72
CA GLU A 25 -2.49 1.42 -0.70
C GLU A 25 -1.60 0.17 -0.71
N THR A 26 -1.23 -0.33 -1.89
CA THR A 26 -0.33 -1.49 -2.01
C THR A 26 1.08 -1.16 -1.54
N ALA A 27 1.57 0.04 -1.87
CA ALA A 27 2.86 0.51 -1.39
C ALA A 27 2.87 0.67 0.14
N VAL A 28 1.79 1.22 0.74
CA VAL A 28 1.69 1.34 2.20
C VAL A 28 1.64 -0.03 2.87
N HIS A 29 0.86 -0.98 2.35
CA HIS A 29 0.82 -2.34 2.89
C HIS A 29 2.21 -3.00 2.93
N SER A 30 3.07 -2.72 1.93
CA SER A 30 4.43 -3.26 1.87
C SER A 30 5.43 -2.61 2.85
N MET A 31 5.02 -1.62 3.66
CA MET A 31 5.91 -0.91 4.58
C MET A 31 5.41 -0.79 6.01
N VAL A 32 4.17 -1.24 6.31
CA VAL A 32 3.57 -1.12 7.63
C VAL A 32 3.43 -2.49 8.30
N ASP A 33 3.49 -2.51 9.64
CA ASP A 33 3.29 -3.73 10.42
C ASP A 33 1.80 -4.09 10.57
N PHE A 34 0.92 -3.10 10.50
CA PHE A 34 -0.55 -3.25 10.57
C PHE A 34 -1.20 -2.36 9.51
N PHE A 35 -2.04 -2.93 8.66
CA PHE A 35 -2.78 -2.19 7.63
C PHE A 35 -4.24 -1.99 8.07
N LEU A 36 -4.57 -0.77 8.50
CA LEU A 36 -5.92 -0.38 8.92
C LEU A 36 -6.71 0.22 7.77
N LEU A 37 -7.77 -0.46 7.36
CA LEU A 37 -8.71 0.08 6.37
C LEU A 37 -9.81 0.87 7.08
N ILE A 38 -9.86 2.19 6.85
CA ILE A 38 -10.88 3.08 7.41
C ILE A 38 -11.94 3.35 6.36
N GLN A 39 -13.20 3.07 6.70
CA GLN A 39 -14.35 3.25 5.83
C GLN A 39 -15.40 4.16 6.47
N LEU A 40 -16.30 4.69 5.64
CA LEU A 40 -17.44 5.50 6.08
C LEU A 40 -18.72 4.74 5.78
N ALA A 41 -19.70 4.83 6.66
CA ALA A 41 -21.05 4.34 6.38
C ALA A 41 -21.90 5.40 5.66
N GLY A 42 -22.82 4.97 4.81
CA GLY A 42 -23.83 5.85 4.20
C GLY A 42 -23.45 6.48 2.87
N THR A 43 -22.40 5.99 2.21
CA THR A 43 -21.99 6.47 0.87
C THR A 43 -22.68 5.74 -0.30
N GLY A 44 -23.60 4.81 0.00
CA GLY A 44 -24.31 3.99 -0.99
C GLY A 44 -23.88 2.53 -0.95
N ASP A 45 -23.55 1.94 -2.09
CA ASP A 45 -23.07 0.56 -2.16
C ASP A 45 -21.61 0.48 -1.69
N GLU A 46 -21.46 0.38 -0.37
CA GLU A 46 -20.17 0.51 0.33
C GLU A 46 -19.17 -0.57 -0.07
N LEU A 47 -19.65 -1.75 -0.47
CA LEU A 47 -18.78 -2.84 -0.94
C LEU A 47 -18.42 -2.73 -2.43
N GLN A 48 -19.28 -2.12 -3.27
CA GLN A 48 -19.00 -2.00 -4.72
C GLN A 48 -17.91 -0.96 -5.03
N GLY A 49 -17.78 0.08 -4.20
CA GLY A 49 -16.75 1.11 -4.35
C GLY A 49 -15.34 0.67 -3.89
N ILE A 50 -15.24 -0.42 -3.14
CA ILE A 50 -13.98 -0.88 -2.57
C ILE A 50 -13.36 -1.95 -3.47
N LYS A 51 -12.14 -1.69 -3.89
CA LYS A 51 -11.35 -2.69 -4.62
C LYS A 51 -11.13 -3.91 -3.72
N ARG A 52 -11.57 -5.08 -4.19
CA ARG A 52 -11.44 -6.36 -3.47
C ARG A 52 -10.04 -6.57 -2.88
N GLY A 53 -9.00 -6.21 -3.65
CA GLY A 53 -7.61 -6.37 -3.22
C GLY A 53 -7.24 -5.56 -1.96
N ILE A 54 -7.85 -4.39 -1.72
CA ILE A 54 -7.58 -3.60 -0.51
C ILE A 54 -8.17 -4.29 0.73
N MET A 55 -9.35 -4.89 0.60
CA MET A 55 -9.95 -5.65 1.70
C MET A 55 -9.13 -6.90 2.05
N GLU A 56 -8.57 -7.57 1.05
CA GLU A 56 -7.68 -8.73 1.24
C GLU A 56 -6.39 -8.37 2.00
N MET A 57 -5.89 -7.15 1.83
CA MET A 57 -4.67 -6.68 2.50
C MET A 57 -4.91 -6.17 3.92
N ALA A 58 -6.17 -5.93 4.32
CA ALA A 58 -6.48 -5.31 5.60
C ALA A 58 -6.26 -6.26 6.78
N ASP A 59 -5.45 -5.86 7.75
CA ASP A 59 -5.30 -6.54 9.02
C ASP A 59 -6.44 -6.19 10.01
N GLY A 60 -7.11 -5.05 9.76
CA GLY A 60 -8.32 -4.62 10.45
C GLY A 60 -9.12 -3.63 9.62
N ILE A 61 -10.44 -3.64 9.78
CA ILE A 61 -11.36 -2.72 9.11
C ILE A 61 -12.15 -1.95 10.16
N VAL A 62 -12.26 -0.65 9.99
CA VAL A 62 -13.03 0.20 10.90
C VAL A 62 -13.99 1.10 10.14
N ILE A 63 -15.22 1.19 10.63
CA ILE A 63 -16.26 2.06 10.08
C ILE A 63 -16.34 3.31 10.95
N ASN A 64 -15.90 4.44 10.38
CA ASN A 64 -15.89 5.73 11.05
C ASN A 64 -17.27 6.42 11.01
N LYS A 65 -17.43 7.47 11.81
CA LYS A 65 -18.66 8.24 11.99
C LYS A 65 -19.81 7.37 12.50
N ALA A 66 -19.50 6.40 13.37
CA ALA A 66 -20.50 5.54 14.02
C ALA A 66 -21.13 6.24 15.24
N ASP A 67 -21.81 7.35 14.98
CA ASP A 67 -22.47 8.19 15.99
C ASP A 67 -23.78 8.80 15.46
N GLY A 68 -24.58 9.37 16.37
CA GLY A 68 -25.84 10.00 16.04
C GLY A 68 -26.73 9.16 15.13
N ASP A 69 -27.31 9.78 14.12
CA ASP A 69 -28.22 9.14 13.16
C ASP A 69 -27.50 8.14 12.23
N ASN A 70 -26.17 8.16 12.21
CA ASN A 70 -25.40 7.27 11.36
C ASN A 70 -25.01 5.93 12.03
N LEU A 71 -25.27 5.79 13.33
CA LEU A 71 -24.84 4.61 14.10
C LEU A 71 -25.36 3.29 13.51
N GLU A 72 -26.65 3.22 13.17
CA GLU A 72 -27.23 1.99 12.62
C GLU A 72 -26.69 1.67 11.23
N ARG A 73 -26.44 2.67 10.40
CA ARG A 73 -25.78 2.49 9.09
C ARG A 73 -24.36 1.96 9.26
N ALA A 74 -23.61 2.49 10.21
CA ALA A 74 -22.25 2.04 10.50
C ALA A 74 -22.24 0.57 10.98
N ARG A 75 -23.19 0.16 11.81
CA ARG A 75 -23.35 -1.23 12.26
C ARG A 75 -23.69 -2.17 11.10
N LEU A 76 -24.60 -1.75 10.23
CA LEU A 76 -24.96 -2.52 9.02
C LEU A 76 -23.74 -2.70 8.11
N ALA A 77 -23.01 -1.61 7.82
CA ALA A 77 -21.79 -1.66 7.05
C ALA A 77 -20.76 -2.61 7.67
N ALA A 78 -20.51 -2.51 8.97
CA ALA A 78 -19.60 -3.42 9.66
C ALA A 78 -20.01 -4.90 9.50
N THR A 79 -21.30 -5.18 9.50
CA THR A 79 -21.84 -6.54 9.28
C THR A 79 -21.58 -7.01 7.84
N GLN A 80 -21.79 -6.13 6.85
CA GLN A 80 -21.50 -6.43 5.45
C GLN A 80 -20.01 -6.73 5.23
N PHE A 81 -19.12 -5.93 5.83
CA PHE A 81 -17.67 -6.16 5.76
C PHE A 81 -17.26 -7.48 6.41
N ARG A 82 -17.82 -7.84 7.58
CA ARG A 82 -17.56 -9.14 8.21
C ARG A 82 -17.97 -10.29 7.30
N ASN A 83 -19.14 -10.21 6.70
CA ASN A 83 -19.63 -11.24 5.79
C ASN A 83 -18.74 -11.35 4.55
N ALA A 84 -18.28 -10.22 4.01
CA ALA A 84 -17.38 -10.20 2.86
C ALA A 84 -16.00 -10.82 3.18
N LEU A 85 -15.46 -10.58 4.37
CA LEU A 85 -14.18 -11.16 4.81
C LEU A 85 -14.22 -12.70 4.85
N HIS A 86 -15.37 -13.32 5.13
CA HIS A 86 -15.52 -14.78 5.10
C HIS A 86 -15.39 -15.39 3.69
N LEU A 87 -15.45 -14.56 2.63
CA LEU A 87 -15.30 -15.01 1.25
C LEU A 87 -13.83 -15.02 0.78
N PHE A 88 -12.92 -14.46 1.58
CA PHE A 88 -11.50 -14.44 1.28
C PHE A 88 -10.78 -15.66 1.85
N PRO A 89 -9.65 -16.08 1.24
CA PRO A 89 -8.82 -17.12 1.82
C PRO A 89 -8.29 -16.68 3.20
N ALA A 90 -7.92 -17.65 4.02
CA ALA A 90 -7.30 -17.36 5.31
C ALA A 90 -6.00 -16.55 5.10
N PRO A 91 -5.80 -15.45 5.85
CA PRO A 91 -4.58 -14.65 5.75
C PRO A 91 -3.34 -15.48 6.11
N GLU A 92 -2.22 -15.20 5.45
CA GLU A 92 -0.94 -15.87 5.69
C GLU A 92 -0.46 -15.73 7.15
N SER A 93 -0.77 -14.61 7.77
CA SER A 93 -0.50 -14.36 9.19
C SER A 93 -1.22 -15.30 10.15
N GLY A 94 -2.28 -15.98 9.71
CA GLY A 94 -3.22 -16.72 10.56
C GLY A 94 -4.17 -15.82 11.39
N TRP A 95 -4.04 -14.50 11.28
CA TRP A 95 -4.93 -13.54 11.93
C TRP A 95 -6.23 -13.39 11.16
N THR A 96 -7.37 -13.41 11.87
CA THR A 96 -8.66 -13.08 11.25
C THR A 96 -8.92 -11.58 11.40
N PRO A 97 -8.98 -10.80 10.31
CA PRO A 97 -9.21 -9.36 10.39
C PRO A 97 -10.52 -9.05 11.11
N GLN A 98 -10.47 -8.12 12.05
CA GLN A 98 -11.64 -7.69 12.81
C GLN A 98 -12.29 -6.46 12.15
N VAL A 99 -13.61 -6.35 12.27
CA VAL A 99 -14.36 -5.20 11.78
C VAL A 99 -15.02 -4.51 12.98
N LEU A 100 -14.61 -3.26 13.25
CA LEU A 100 -15.12 -2.45 14.35
C LEU A 100 -15.80 -1.20 13.82
N THR A 101 -16.64 -0.59 14.67
CA THR A 101 -17.20 0.75 14.43
C THR A 101 -16.61 1.73 15.42
N TYR A 102 -16.33 2.96 14.98
CA TYR A 102 -15.84 4.00 15.87
C TYR A 102 -16.30 5.40 15.42
N SER A 103 -16.22 6.38 16.32
CA SER A 103 -16.39 7.78 16.00
C SER A 103 -15.14 8.55 16.43
N GLY A 104 -14.36 9.00 15.43
CA GLY A 104 -13.20 9.85 15.71
C GLY A 104 -13.61 11.20 16.30
N PHE A 105 -14.78 11.72 15.94
CA PHE A 105 -15.27 13.01 16.43
C PHE A 105 -15.62 12.99 17.92
N TYR A 106 -16.33 11.94 18.36
CA TYR A 106 -16.75 11.80 19.76
C TYR A 106 -15.81 10.92 20.58
N ASN A 107 -14.72 10.44 20.03
CA ASN A 107 -13.75 9.56 20.69
C ASN A 107 -14.39 8.26 21.22
N LEU A 108 -15.38 7.73 20.48
CA LEU A 108 -16.07 6.48 20.81
C LEU A 108 -15.45 5.32 20.04
N GLY A 109 -15.13 4.22 20.69
CA GLY A 109 -14.57 3.02 20.07
C GLY A 109 -13.11 3.15 19.64
N VAL A 110 -12.43 4.28 19.87
CA VAL A 110 -11.02 4.50 19.48
C VAL A 110 -10.10 3.58 20.27
N LYS A 111 -10.38 3.39 21.57
CA LYS A 111 -9.60 2.47 22.40
C LYS A 111 -9.70 1.03 21.89
N GLU A 112 -10.88 0.58 21.51
CA GLU A 112 -11.13 -0.77 20.99
C GLU A 112 -10.36 -1.00 19.67
N VAL A 113 -10.27 0.02 18.79
CA VAL A 113 -9.44 -0.05 17.59
C VAL A 113 -7.96 -0.20 17.96
N TRP A 114 -7.49 0.54 18.93
CA TRP A 114 -6.11 0.46 19.41
C TRP A 114 -5.81 -0.89 20.06
N ASP A 115 -6.73 -1.39 20.89
CA ASP A 115 -6.63 -2.72 21.49
C ASP A 115 -6.58 -3.83 20.41
N MET A 116 -7.29 -3.67 19.30
CA MET A 116 -7.23 -4.58 18.14
C MET A 116 -5.84 -4.57 17.51
N VAL A 117 -5.23 -3.39 17.29
CA VAL A 117 -3.87 -3.26 16.73
C VAL A 117 -2.87 -3.99 17.60
N TYR A 118 -2.88 -3.76 18.92
CA TYR A 118 -1.96 -4.45 19.84
C TYR A 118 -2.18 -5.96 19.88
N LYS A 119 -3.43 -6.43 19.89
CA LYS A 119 -3.73 -7.86 19.83
C LYS A 119 -3.18 -8.52 18.57
N TYR A 120 -3.28 -7.83 17.43
CA TYR A 120 -2.67 -8.32 16.20
C TYR A 120 -1.14 -8.39 16.32
N ILE A 121 -0.51 -7.32 16.79
CA ILE A 121 0.97 -7.26 16.92
C ILE A 121 1.48 -8.36 17.85
N ASP A 122 0.82 -8.58 19.01
CA ASP A 122 1.18 -9.65 19.93
C ASP A 122 1.01 -11.02 19.24
N PHE A 123 -0.13 -11.24 18.56
CA PHE A 123 -0.40 -12.50 17.86
C PHE A 123 0.64 -12.83 16.78
N VAL A 124 1.02 -11.85 15.94
CA VAL A 124 2.00 -12.09 14.87
C VAL A 124 3.43 -12.18 15.37
N LYS A 125 3.73 -11.60 16.52
CA LYS A 125 5.01 -11.81 17.22
C LYS A 125 5.12 -13.22 17.80
N ASP A 126 4.06 -13.69 18.43
CA ASP A 126 4.02 -15.00 19.06
C ASP A 126 4.16 -16.15 18.05
N ASN A 127 3.62 -16.00 16.83
CA ASN A 127 3.72 -17.00 15.78
C ASN A 127 4.89 -16.78 14.80
N GLY A 128 5.71 -15.75 15.00
CA GLY A 128 6.88 -15.44 14.17
C GLY A 128 6.58 -14.73 12.83
N TYR A 129 5.30 -14.47 12.52
CA TYR A 129 4.93 -13.80 11.27
C TYR A 129 5.42 -12.34 11.21
N PHE A 130 5.54 -11.66 12.35
CA PHE A 130 6.03 -10.29 12.43
C PHE A 130 7.43 -10.15 11.81
N GLU A 131 8.36 -10.98 12.22
CA GLU A 131 9.73 -10.98 11.69
C GLU A 131 9.78 -11.44 10.23
N TYR A 132 9.01 -12.47 9.89
CA TYR A 132 8.88 -12.93 8.50
C TYR A 132 8.41 -11.81 7.58
N ARG A 133 7.32 -11.10 7.93
CA ARG A 133 6.77 -9.99 7.15
C ARG A 133 7.77 -8.85 6.98
N ARG A 134 8.46 -8.42 8.04
CA ARG A 134 9.49 -7.38 7.97
C ARG A 134 10.67 -7.77 7.09
N ASN A 135 11.08 -9.01 7.08
CA ASN A 135 12.13 -9.52 6.21
C ASN A 135 11.69 -9.49 4.74
N GLU A 136 10.47 -9.92 4.42
CA GLU A 136 9.94 -9.85 3.05
C GLU A 136 9.73 -8.39 2.60
N GLN A 137 9.28 -7.49 3.47
CA GLN A 137 9.21 -6.05 3.20
C GLN A 137 10.60 -5.46 2.89
N SER A 138 11.60 -5.81 3.70
CA SER A 138 12.98 -5.34 3.49
C SER A 138 13.54 -5.80 2.14
N LYS A 139 13.29 -7.05 1.78
CA LYS A 139 13.66 -7.62 0.47
C LYS A 139 12.93 -6.92 -0.68
N TYR A 140 11.63 -6.69 -0.56
CA TYR A 140 10.83 -5.95 -1.53
C TYR A 140 11.42 -4.55 -1.77
N TRP A 141 11.68 -3.78 -0.71
CA TRP A 141 12.21 -2.43 -0.80
C TRP A 141 13.64 -2.38 -1.34
N MET A 142 14.45 -3.40 -1.09
CA MET A 142 15.76 -3.53 -1.73
C MET A 142 15.62 -3.57 -3.26
N TYR A 143 14.72 -4.40 -3.80
CA TYR A 143 14.50 -4.49 -5.24
C TYR A 143 13.89 -3.20 -5.81
N GLU A 144 12.90 -2.61 -5.13
CA GLU A 144 12.29 -1.36 -5.57
C GLU A 144 13.31 -0.21 -5.61
N THR A 145 14.18 -0.09 -4.60
CA THR A 145 15.26 0.90 -4.59
C THR A 145 16.23 0.70 -5.76
N ILE A 146 16.61 -0.54 -6.05
CA ILE A 146 17.48 -0.85 -7.19
C ILE A 146 16.80 -0.46 -8.50
N ASN A 147 15.53 -0.85 -8.69
CA ASN A 147 14.77 -0.54 -9.90
C ASN A 147 14.61 0.98 -10.10
N GLU A 148 14.31 1.71 -9.03
CA GLU A 148 14.16 3.16 -9.06
C GLU A 148 15.48 3.85 -9.42
N GLN A 149 16.59 3.47 -8.77
CA GLN A 149 17.90 4.03 -9.07
C GLN A 149 18.37 3.72 -10.49
N LEU A 150 18.15 2.50 -10.99
CA LEU A 150 18.47 2.15 -12.37
C LEU A 150 17.63 2.96 -13.36
N ARG A 151 16.35 3.11 -13.11
CA ARG A 151 15.45 3.91 -13.93
C ARG A 151 15.87 5.38 -13.94
N ASP A 152 16.13 5.95 -12.78
CA ASP A 152 16.54 7.33 -12.63
C ASP A 152 17.91 7.59 -13.29
N SER A 153 18.87 6.71 -13.09
CA SER A 153 20.19 6.78 -13.75
C SER A 153 20.06 6.75 -15.28
N PHE A 154 19.14 5.95 -15.82
CA PHE A 154 18.89 5.88 -17.24
C PHE A 154 18.23 7.15 -17.79
N TYR A 155 17.10 7.57 -17.20
CA TYR A 155 16.33 8.70 -17.76
C TYR A 155 16.96 10.07 -17.51
N HIS A 156 17.77 10.23 -16.46
CA HIS A 156 18.52 11.45 -16.19
C HIS A 156 19.94 11.45 -16.81
N ASN A 157 20.27 10.42 -17.60
CA ASN A 157 21.51 10.43 -18.34
C ASN A 157 21.44 11.46 -19.48
N PRO A 158 22.39 12.43 -19.60
CA PRO A 158 22.31 13.52 -20.57
C PRO A 158 22.22 13.06 -22.04
N GLN A 159 22.89 11.95 -22.40
CA GLN A 159 22.82 11.42 -23.76
C GLN A 159 21.45 10.80 -24.06
N ILE A 160 20.90 10.07 -23.10
CA ILE A 160 19.57 9.45 -23.20
C ILE A 160 18.50 10.54 -23.27
N GLU A 161 18.54 11.54 -22.40
CA GLU A 161 17.60 12.66 -22.39
C GLU A 161 17.59 13.39 -23.73
N ALA A 162 18.77 13.68 -24.31
CA ALA A 162 18.89 14.32 -25.62
C ALA A 162 18.31 13.48 -26.78
N MET A 163 18.38 12.14 -26.68
CA MET A 163 17.91 11.22 -27.73
C MET A 163 16.41 10.87 -27.57
N LEU A 164 15.87 10.90 -26.37
CA LEU A 164 14.55 10.35 -26.00
C LEU A 164 13.43 10.96 -26.85
N THR A 165 13.32 12.29 -26.88
CA THR A 165 12.28 13.02 -27.62
C THR A 165 12.34 12.73 -29.15
N GLY A 166 13.54 12.55 -29.70
CA GLY A 166 13.72 12.20 -31.11
C GLY A 166 13.24 10.78 -31.41
N LYS A 167 13.53 9.82 -30.52
CA LYS A 167 13.07 8.44 -30.65
C LYS A 167 11.57 8.30 -30.46
N GLU A 168 10.98 9.04 -29.52
CA GLU A 168 9.52 9.09 -29.33
C GLU A 168 8.80 9.56 -30.63
N LYS A 169 9.29 10.64 -31.24
CA LYS A 169 8.73 11.12 -32.53
C LYS A 169 8.81 10.06 -33.63
N GLN A 170 9.94 9.36 -33.77
CA GLN A 170 10.11 8.30 -34.77
C GLN A 170 9.12 7.13 -34.53
N VAL A 171 8.88 6.76 -33.28
CA VAL A 171 7.91 5.72 -32.91
C VAL A 171 6.49 6.18 -33.22
N LEU A 172 6.10 7.40 -32.84
CA LEU A 172 4.77 7.95 -33.10
C LEU A 172 4.48 8.09 -34.59
N GLN A 173 5.50 8.35 -35.43
CA GLN A 173 5.39 8.43 -36.88
C GLN A 173 5.42 7.06 -37.58
N GLY A 174 5.60 5.96 -36.83
CA GLY A 174 5.72 4.62 -37.44
C GLY A 174 7.05 4.34 -38.14
N ASN A 175 8.03 5.26 -38.05
CA ASN A 175 9.34 5.14 -38.70
C ASN A 175 10.28 4.21 -37.93
N LEU A 176 9.99 3.92 -36.66
CA LEU A 176 10.78 3.04 -35.78
C LEU A 176 9.81 2.26 -34.86
N THR A 177 10.10 0.97 -34.66
CA THR A 177 9.31 0.21 -33.70
C THR A 177 9.73 0.54 -32.26
N SER A 178 8.80 0.45 -31.32
CA SER A 178 9.07 0.70 -29.89
C SER A 178 10.23 -0.16 -29.35
N PHE A 179 10.30 -1.42 -29.77
CA PHE A 179 11.36 -2.33 -29.35
C PHE A 179 12.76 -1.92 -29.86
N VAL A 180 12.85 -1.47 -31.12
CA VAL A 180 14.11 -1.00 -31.69
C VAL A 180 14.51 0.35 -31.09
N ALA A 181 13.54 1.24 -30.82
CA ALA A 181 13.81 2.50 -30.13
C ALA A 181 14.38 2.26 -28.72
N ALA A 182 13.73 1.41 -27.94
CA ALA A 182 14.18 1.06 -26.58
C ALA A 182 15.57 0.42 -26.60
N LYS A 183 15.80 -0.54 -27.51
CA LYS A 183 17.11 -1.18 -27.66
C LYS A 183 18.20 -0.17 -27.97
N ASN A 184 17.99 0.74 -28.91
CA ASN A 184 18.99 1.76 -29.28
C ASN A 184 19.36 2.66 -28.09
N LEU A 185 18.36 3.06 -27.27
CA LEU A 185 18.61 3.86 -26.07
C LEU A 185 19.41 3.06 -25.02
N LEU A 186 19.04 1.81 -24.79
CA LEU A 186 19.73 0.93 -23.84
C LEU A 186 21.17 0.64 -24.30
N ASP A 187 21.39 0.35 -25.59
CA ASP A 187 22.74 0.08 -26.13
C ASP A 187 23.65 1.33 -25.98
N THR A 188 23.08 2.53 -26.18
CA THR A 188 23.79 3.80 -25.97
C THR A 188 24.19 3.96 -24.50
N TYR A 189 23.24 3.76 -23.58
CA TYR A 189 23.48 3.87 -22.15
C TYR A 189 24.55 2.88 -21.66
N PHE A 190 24.46 1.60 -22.03
CA PHE A 190 25.43 0.60 -21.63
C PHE A 190 26.82 0.78 -22.28
N ALA A 191 26.88 1.39 -23.47
CA ALA A 191 28.15 1.72 -24.08
C ALA A 191 28.90 2.85 -23.34
N GLU A 192 28.14 3.78 -22.74
CA GLU A 192 28.71 4.86 -21.92
C GLU A 192 29.23 4.35 -20.58
N LEU A 193 28.54 3.43 -19.92
CA LEU A 193 28.96 2.84 -18.65
C LEU A 193 30.24 1.99 -18.74
N LYS A 194 30.68 1.64 -19.95
CA LYS A 194 31.90 0.85 -20.18
C LYS A 194 33.14 1.73 -20.42
N LYS A 195 33.01 3.04 -20.45
CA LYS A 195 34.10 4.01 -20.59
C LYS A 195 34.62 4.45 -19.24
#